data_78111765d061f6e6c7d46888762f0e30
#
_entry.id   78111765d061f6e6c7d46888762f0e30
#
_cell.length_a   1.000
_cell.length_b   1.000
_cell.length_c   1.000
_cell.angle_alpha   90.00
_cell.angle_beta   90.00
_cell.angle_gamma   90.00
#
_symmetry.space_group_name_H-M   'P 1'
#
loop_
_entity.id
_entity.type
_entity.pdbx_description
1 polymer ?
#
loop_
_entity_poly.entity_id
_entity_poly.type
_entity_poly.pdbx_seq_one_letter_code
_entity_poly.pdbx_strand_id
1 'polypeptide(L)'
;MNGFLNQSRSIPGGRVFMVSGDSMSPKYPSGARVILERANEDSFIEWGAVYVLDTIDGEILKRVYPTDDPAVIECRSENPAYPPFQVKREWINSWWRVRMMFVLG
;
A
#
# COMPACT_ATOMS: atom_id res chain seq x y z
N MET A 1 27.71 -11.63 5.36
CA MET A 1 26.74 -11.51 5.10
C MET A 1 26.49 -10.40 4.72
N ASN A 2 25.90 -10.11 4.33
CA ASN A 2 25.63 -9.15 3.95
C ASN A 2 24.77 -8.46 4.75
N GLY A 3 25.17 -7.77 5.64
CA GLY A 3 24.38 -7.02 6.49
C GLY A 3 23.42 -6.17 5.77
N PHE A 4 23.81 -5.72 4.61
CA PHE A 4 22.93 -4.87 3.88
C PHE A 4 21.71 -5.58 3.43
N LEU A 5 21.83 -6.74 2.88
CA LEU A 5 20.70 -7.52 2.52
C LEU A 5 19.88 -7.92 3.73
N ASN A 6 20.55 -8.07 4.84
CA ASN A 6 19.86 -8.43 6.05
C ASN A 6 19.05 -7.31 6.63
N GLN A 7 19.31 -6.08 6.21
CA GLN A 7 18.55 -4.96 6.75
C GLN A 7 17.09 -5.07 6.48
N SER A 8 16.70 -5.44 5.27
CA SER A 8 15.29 -5.59 4.99
C SER A 8 14.70 -6.75 5.79
N ARG A 9 15.52 -7.76 6.09
CA ARG A 9 15.05 -8.87 6.90
C ARG A 9 15.02 -8.58 8.37
N SER A 10 15.71 -7.52 8.81
CA SER A 10 15.67 -7.13 10.21
C SER A 10 14.40 -6.39 10.57
N ILE A 11 13.52 -6.15 9.62
CA ILE A 11 12.19 -5.59 9.84
C ILE A 11 11.19 -6.71 9.64
N PRO A 12 10.76 -7.38 10.70
CA PRO A 12 9.84 -8.51 10.56
C PRO A 12 8.57 -8.11 9.83
N GLY A 13 8.23 -8.87 8.78
CA GLY A 13 7.06 -8.59 8.00
C GLY A 13 7.17 -7.37 7.12
N GLY A 14 8.38 -6.79 7.01
CA GLY A 14 8.58 -5.60 6.20
C GLY A 14 9.03 -5.90 4.79
N ARG A 15 8.81 -4.96 3.90
CA ARG A 15 9.37 -5.02 2.56
C ARG A 15 9.36 -3.64 1.93
N VAL A 16 10.11 -3.50 0.84
CA VAL A 16 10.19 -2.26 0.07
C VAL A 16 9.39 -2.42 -1.20
N PHE A 17 8.64 -1.39 -1.56
CA PHE A 17 7.83 -1.36 -2.77
C PHE A 17 8.19 -0.11 -3.55
N MET A 18 8.42 -0.24 -4.85
CA MET A 18 8.72 0.91 -5.70
C MET A 18 7.43 1.41 -6.33
N VAL A 19 7.17 2.71 -6.18
CA VAL A 19 6.00 3.35 -6.76
C VAL A 19 6.19 3.46 -8.27
N SER A 20 5.18 3.05 -9.02
CA SER A 20 5.18 3.24 -10.47
C SER A 20 3.91 3.95 -10.88
N GLY A 21 3.98 4.71 -11.98
CA GLY A 21 2.86 5.50 -12.42
C GLY A 21 2.65 6.74 -11.58
N ASP A 22 1.62 7.51 -11.88
CA ASP A 22 1.39 8.80 -11.26
C ASP A 22 0.08 8.90 -10.47
N SER A 23 -0.59 7.79 -10.24
CA SER A 23 -1.88 7.83 -9.54
C SER A 23 -1.76 8.33 -8.10
N MET A 24 -0.58 8.19 -7.50
CA MET A 24 -0.35 8.65 -6.14
C MET A 24 0.51 9.91 -6.07
N SER A 25 0.78 10.52 -7.22
CA SER A 25 1.49 11.81 -7.28
C SER A 25 0.59 12.95 -6.85
N PRO A 26 1.15 14.01 -6.30
CA PRO A 26 2.60 14.23 -6.10
C PRO A 26 3.14 13.64 -4.80
N LYS A 27 2.29 13.17 -3.91
CA LYS A 27 2.72 12.76 -2.58
C LYS A 27 3.63 11.53 -2.64
N TYR A 28 3.29 10.57 -3.50
CA TYR A 28 4.11 9.37 -3.71
C TYR A 28 4.49 9.34 -5.19
N PRO A 29 5.57 10.02 -5.56
CA PRO A 29 5.92 10.12 -6.98
C PRO A 29 6.47 8.82 -7.52
N SER A 30 6.34 8.65 -8.83
CA SER A 30 6.90 7.48 -9.51
C SER A 30 8.39 7.38 -9.23
N GLY A 31 8.86 6.18 -8.91
CA GLY A 31 10.24 5.95 -8.55
C GLY A 31 10.54 6.05 -7.06
N ALA A 32 9.62 6.59 -6.29
CA ALA A 32 9.79 6.60 -4.83
C ALA A 32 9.77 5.17 -4.29
N ARG A 33 10.41 4.99 -3.15
CA ARG A 33 10.39 3.71 -2.43
C ARG A 33 9.55 3.90 -1.18
N VAL A 34 8.69 2.93 -0.90
CA VAL A 34 7.93 2.92 0.34
C VAL A 34 8.31 1.68 1.14
N ILE A 35 8.42 1.89 2.44
CA ILE A 35 8.68 0.81 3.38
C ILE A 35 7.32 0.33 3.88
N LEU A 36 7.08 -0.95 3.76
CA LEU A 36 5.80 -1.56 4.08
C LEU A 36 5.93 -2.47 5.28
N GLU A 37 4.89 -2.51 6.08
CA GLU A 37 4.75 -3.46 7.16
C GLU A 37 3.48 -4.27 6.92
N ARG A 38 3.58 -5.57 6.98
CA ARG A 38 2.44 -6.42 6.74
C ARG A 38 1.39 -6.22 7.82
N ALA A 39 0.17 -5.95 7.41
CA ALA A 39 -0.94 -5.85 8.34
C ALA A 39 -1.46 -7.25 8.64
N ASN A 40 -1.74 -7.50 9.91
CA ASN A 40 -2.31 -8.74 10.35
C ASN A 40 -3.78 -8.78 9.96
N GLU A 41 -4.31 -9.95 9.62
CA GLU A 41 -5.72 -10.09 9.27
C GLU A 41 -6.63 -9.62 10.39
N ASP A 42 -6.20 -9.81 11.63
CA ASP A 42 -6.99 -9.42 12.79
C ASP A 42 -6.74 -7.99 13.23
N SER A 43 -5.87 -7.28 12.53
CA SER A 43 -5.58 -5.89 12.86
C SER A 43 -6.70 -4.97 12.40
N PHE A 44 -6.87 -3.89 13.10
CA PHE A 44 -7.77 -2.85 12.64
C PHE A 44 -7.20 -2.21 11.38
N ILE A 45 -8.07 -1.94 10.42
CA ILE A 45 -7.69 -1.17 9.25
C ILE A 45 -7.69 0.29 9.65
N GLU A 46 -6.60 0.98 9.35
CA GLU A 46 -6.53 2.41 9.56
C GLU A 46 -7.17 3.11 8.36
N TRP A 47 -8.43 3.47 8.49
CA TRP A 47 -9.13 4.13 7.39
C TRP A 47 -8.50 5.49 7.08
N GLY A 48 -8.35 5.77 5.79
CA GLY A 48 -7.68 6.97 5.31
C GLY A 48 -6.18 6.81 5.15
N ALA A 49 -5.60 5.74 5.65
CA ALA A 49 -4.16 5.50 5.53
C ALA A 49 -3.82 4.87 4.18
N VAL A 50 -2.54 4.90 3.84
CA VAL A 50 -2.04 4.36 2.58
C VAL A 50 -1.55 2.93 2.78
N TYR A 51 -2.00 2.06 1.90
CA TYR A 51 -1.63 0.64 1.90
C TYR A 51 -1.21 0.21 0.50
N VAL A 52 -0.34 -0.76 0.45
CA VAL A 52 -0.21 -1.60 -0.74
C VAL A 52 -1.13 -2.79 -0.50
N LEU A 53 -2.04 -3.02 -1.43
CA LEU A 53 -2.94 -4.15 -1.40
C LEU A 53 -2.51 -5.14 -2.47
N ASP A 54 -2.24 -6.38 -2.03
CA ASP A 54 -1.95 -7.46 -2.95
C ASP A 54 -3.28 -8.08 -3.35
N THR A 55 -3.73 -7.78 -4.54
CA THR A 55 -5.04 -8.23 -5.00
C THR A 55 -4.91 -9.30 -6.08
N ILE A 56 -6.04 -9.90 -6.43
CA ILE A 56 -6.08 -10.88 -7.51
C ILE A 56 -5.64 -10.29 -8.85
N ASP A 57 -5.68 -8.95 -8.99
CA ASP A 57 -5.27 -8.27 -10.21
C ASP A 57 -3.91 -7.56 -10.07
N GLY A 58 -3.16 -7.87 -9.02
CA GLY A 58 -1.85 -7.28 -8.80
C GLY A 58 -1.82 -6.37 -7.60
N GLU A 59 -0.68 -5.73 -7.40
CA GLU A 59 -0.47 -4.86 -6.24
C GLU A 59 -0.83 -3.43 -6.58
N ILE A 60 -1.54 -2.77 -5.68
CA ILE A 60 -1.92 -1.38 -5.85
C ILE A 60 -1.56 -0.58 -4.61
N LEU A 61 -1.16 0.66 -4.79
CA LEU A 61 -0.86 1.61 -3.71
C LEU A 61 -1.97 2.64 -3.67
N LYS A 62 -2.76 2.64 -2.60
CA LYS A 62 -3.94 3.51 -2.50
C LYS A 62 -4.24 3.85 -1.05
N ARG A 63 -4.99 4.92 -0.83
CA ARG A 63 -5.66 5.15 0.45
C ARG A 63 -6.91 4.30 0.49
N VAL A 64 -7.22 3.77 1.65
CA VAL A 64 -8.36 2.88 1.81
C VAL A 64 -9.41 3.51 2.70
N TYR A 65 -10.66 3.32 2.33
CA TYR A 65 -11.80 3.87 3.07
C TYR A 65 -12.90 2.83 3.16
N PRO A 66 -13.74 2.91 4.19
CA PRO A 66 -14.86 1.99 4.31
C PRO A 66 -15.97 2.37 3.32
N THR A 67 -16.85 1.42 3.06
CA THR A 67 -18.10 1.65 2.32
C THR A 67 -19.26 1.21 3.21
N ASP A 68 -20.47 1.35 2.71
CA ASP A 68 -21.65 0.87 3.43
C ASP A 68 -21.67 -0.64 3.55
N ASP A 69 -20.95 -1.33 2.68
CA ASP A 69 -20.85 -2.78 2.70
C ASP A 69 -19.54 -3.18 3.37
N PRO A 70 -19.57 -3.88 4.51
CA PRO A 70 -18.34 -4.28 5.20
C PRO A 70 -17.47 -5.23 4.40
N ALA A 71 -17.98 -5.84 3.34
CA ALA A 71 -17.21 -6.72 2.46
C ALA A 71 -16.50 -5.96 1.34
N VAL A 72 -16.67 -4.64 1.27
CA VAL A 72 -16.16 -3.82 0.18
C VAL A 72 -15.44 -2.61 0.75
N ILE A 73 -14.28 -2.28 0.19
CA ILE A 73 -13.56 -1.06 0.54
C ILE A 73 -13.49 -0.13 -0.65
N GLU A 74 -13.25 1.14 -0.39
CA GLU A 74 -13.01 2.11 -1.44
C GLU A 74 -11.54 2.48 -1.46
N CYS A 75 -10.95 2.47 -2.65
CA CYS A 75 -9.55 2.85 -2.86
C CYS A 75 -9.51 4.20 -3.53
N ARG A 76 -8.72 5.10 -2.99
CA ARG A 76 -8.56 6.46 -3.52
C ARG A 76 -7.11 6.75 -3.83
N SER A 77 -6.90 7.42 -4.97
CA SER A 77 -5.60 7.91 -5.39
C SER A 77 -5.35 9.29 -4.80
N GLU A 78 -4.06 9.65 -4.63
CA GLU A 78 -3.71 11.01 -4.26
C GLU A 78 -3.93 11.96 -5.43
N ASN A 79 -3.74 11.48 -6.65
CA ASN A 79 -3.91 12.28 -7.84
C ASN A 79 -5.40 12.34 -8.20
N PRO A 80 -6.00 13.53 -8.19
CA PRO A 80 -7.44 13.66 -8.42
C PRO A 80 -7.88 13.30 -9.84
N ALA A 81 -6.94 13.15 -10.77
CA ALA A 81 -7.28 12.69 -12.12
C ALA A 81 -7.74 11.23 -12.13
N TYR A 82 -7.47 10.49 -11.06
CA TYR A 82 -7.84 9.08 -10.95
C TYR A 82 -9.06 8.96 -10.05
N PRO A 83 -10.20 8.50 -10.57
CA PRO A 83 -11.40 8.38 -9.73
C PRO A 83 -11.26 7.24 -8.72
N PRO A 84 -11.94 7.33 -7.59
CA PRO A 84 -11.95 6.24 -6.64
C PRO A 84 -12.65 5.02 -7.21
N PHE A 85 -12.32 3.86 -6.68
CA PHE A 85 -12.94 2.61 -7.11
C PHE A 85 -13.09 1.68 -5.92
N GLN A 86 -13.97 0.69 -6.06
CA GLN A 86 -14.26 -0.24 -4.99
C GLN A 86 -13.60 -1.58 -5.24
N VAL A 87 -13.18 -2.23 -4.15
CA VAL A 87 -12.53 -3.53 -4.19
C VAL A 87 -13.21 -4.42 -3.15
N LYS A 88 -13.58 -5.63 -3.55
CA LYS A 88 -14.09 -6.61 -2.59
C LYS A 88 -12.95 -7.10 -1.73
N ARG A 89 -13.19 -7.20 -0.43
CA ARG A 89 -12.15 -7.66 0.50
C ARG A 89 -11.67 -9.07 0.16
N GLU A 90 -12.57 -9.90 -0.35
CA GLU A 90 -12.19 -11.27 -0.74
C GLU A 90 -11.18 -11.31 -1.89
N TRP A 91 -11.01 -10.20 -2.64
CA TRP A 91 -10.03 -10.13 -3.71
C TRP A 91 -8.63 -9.73 -3.21
N ILE A 92 -8.51 -9.38 -1.93
CA ILE A 92 -7.25 -8.91 -1.35
C ILE A 92 -6.59 -10.07 -0.62
N ASN A 93 -5.40 -10.45 -1.09
CA ASN A 93 -4.64 -11.55 -0.49
C ASN A 93 -3.86 -11.09 0.73
N SER A 94 -3.31 -9.89 0.70
CA SER A 94 -2.59 -9.33 1.83
C SER A 94 -2.61 -7.82 1.78
N TRP A 95 -2.44 -7.22 2.97
CA TRP A 95 -2.48 -5.78 3.18
C TRP A 95 -1.14 -5.37 3.76
N TRP A 96 -0.56 -4.29 3.22
CA TRP A 96 0.74 -3.80 3.65
C TRP A 96 0.63 -2.32 3.95
N ARG A 97 0.82 -1.97 5.21
CA ARG A 97 0.72 -0.57 5.65
C ARG A 97 1.98 0.18 5.26
N VAL A 98 1.84 1.33 4.63
CA VAL A 98 2.98 2.18 4.32
C VAL A 98 3.43 2.87 5.59
N ARG A 99 4.70 2.70 5.94
CA ARG A 99 5.28 3.28 7.14
C ARG A 99 6.18 4.47 6.85
N MET A 100 6.86 4.44 5.71
CA MET A 100 7.85 5.45 5.38
C MET A 100 8.00 5.51 3.87
N MET A 101 8.36 6.66 3.36
CA MET A 101 8.65 6.82 1.95
C MET A 101 9.95 7.60 1.80
N PHE A 102 10.75 7.24 0.79
CA PHE A 102 11.90 8.03 0.42
C PHE A 102 12.06 8.05 -1.09
N VAL A 103 12.70 9.11 -1.55
CA VAL A 103 12.94 9.32 -2.97
C VAL A 103 14.45 9.28 -3.17
N LEU A 104 14.88 8.44 -4.14
CA LEU A 104 16.27 8.36 -4.51
C LEU A 104 16.55 9.45 -5.53
N GLY A 105 17.56 10.18 -5.30
CA GLY A 105 17.82 11.23 -6.24
C GLY A 105 19.03 11.97 -6.09
#